data_235705454b310499419eb6d5bc32ae26
#
_entry.id   235705454b310499419eb6d5bc32ae26
#
_cell.length_a   1.000
_cell.length_b   1.000
_cell.length_c   1.000
_cell.angle_alpha   90.00
_cell.angle_beta   90.00
_cell.angle_gamma   90.00
#
_symmetry.space_group_name_H-M   'P 1'
#
loop_
_entity.id
_entity.type
_entity.pdbx_description
1 polymer ?
#
loop_
_entity_poly.entity_id
_entity_poly.type
_entity_poly.pdbx_seq_one_letter_code
_entity_poly.pdbx_strand_id
1 'polypeptide(L)'
;MSGKQKIYDKLISGNASVQNRYFSFVSSHSRLHGIMPAAAWGYALLLYLKYSVFHFPDREFGEYSLSAEETAELLCKADVVSFDIFDTLIFRSVSRKEVFDNTGRTLGIENFGKIRADSENAARKEKKEPCINDIYRIIAVKAGLTDDAVEEAVKAECNEEFSVCRADPFMLDVYGRVISCGKTVIITTDMYLTESVISKLLCDCLLYTSDAAD
;
A
#
# COMPACT_ATOMS: atom_id res chain seq x y z
N MET A 1 -14.77 7.27 21.52
CA MET A 1 -14.72 6.11 20.60
C MET A 1 -15.86 5.16 20.91
N SER A 2 -16.62 4.73 19.92
CA SER A 2 -17.72 3.76 20.12
C SER A 2 -17.13 2.40 20.55
N GLY A 3 -17.92 1.60 21.33
CA GLY A 3 -17.45 0.27 21.74
C GLY A 3 -17.09 -0.64 20.56
N LYS A 4 -17.77 -0.46 19.41
CA LYS A 4 -17.48 -1.17 18.16
C LYS A 4 -16.09 -0.83 17.60
N GLN A 5 -15.66 0.43 17.69
CA GLN A 5 -14.34 0.85 17.23
C GLN A 5 -13.21 0.22 18.06
N LYS A 6 -13.36 0.18 19.38
CA LYS A 6 -12.37 -0.46 20.26
C LYS A 6 -12.22 -1.96 19.98
N ILE A 7 -13.34 -2.64 19.66
CA ILE A 7 -13.33 -4.07 19.31
C ILE A 7 -12.65 -4.25 17.95
N TYR A 8 -12.97 -3.43 16.96
CA TYR A 8 -12.32 -3.45 15.66
C TYR A 8 -10.81 -3.27 15.76
N ASP A 9 -10.37 -2.24 16.48
CA ASP A 9 -8.95 -1.94 16.67
C ASP A 9 -8.24 -3.12 17.35
N LYS A 10 -8.85 -3.75 18.32
CA LYS A 10 -8.26 -4.89 19.03
C LYS A 10 -8.23 -6.19 18.21
N LEU A 11 -9.30 -6.50 17.48
CA LEU A 11 -9.44 -7.78 16.78
C LEU A 11 -8.85 -7.78 15.36
N ILE A 12 -8.83 -6.65 14.69
CA ILE A 12 -8.55 -6.58 13.26
C ILE A 12 -7.31 -5.75 12.95
N SER A 13 -7.21 -4.51 13.45
CA SER A 13 -6.16 -3.59 13.04
C SER A 13 -4.76 -3.93 13.58
N GLY A 14 -4.68 -4.74 14.63
CA GLY A 14 -3.41 -5.13 15.27
C GLY A 14 -2.58 -6.19 14.52
N ASN A 15 -3.12 -6.78 13.44
CA ASN A 15 -2.45 -7.83 12.69
C ASN A 15 -2.83 -7.75 11.20
N ALA A 16 -1.84 -7.52 10.34
CA ALA A 16 -2.05 -7.31 8.90
C ALA A 16 -2.72 -8.51 8.21
N SER A 17 -2.34 -9.74 8.57
CA SER A 17 -2.95 -10.96 8.02
C SER A 17 -4.42 -11.10 8.39
N VAL A 18 -4.79 -10.73 9.62
CA VAL A 18 -6.19 -10.70 10.08
C VAL A 18 -6.96 -9.62 9.31
N GLN A 19 -6.37 -8.45 9.17
CA GLN A 19 -6.98 -7.31 8.49
C GLN A 19 -7.27 -7.61 7.02
N ASN A 20 -6.29 -8.10 6.28
CA ASN A 20 -6.43 -8.42 4.86
C ASN A 20 -7.50 -9.50 4.61
N ARG A 21 -7.49 -10.58 5.40
CA ARG A 21 -8.48 -11.65 5.29
C ARG A 21 -9.88 -11.18 5.66
N TYR A 22 -10.00 -10.35 6.69
CA TYR A 22 -11.30 -9.77 7.08
C TYR A 22 -11.89 -8.92 5.95
N PHE A 23 -11.10 -8.03 5.34
CA PHE A 23 -11.59 -7.21 4.24
C PHE A 23 -11.88 -8.02 2.98
N SER A 24 -11.07 -9.02 2.65
CA SER A 24 -11.34 -9.94 1.56
C SER A 24 -12.67 -10.69 1.76
N PHE A 25 -12.93 -11.18 2.98
CA PHE A 25 -14.19 -11.83 3.31
C PHE A 25 -15.38 -10.88 3.17
N VAL A 26 -15.29 -9.68 3.72
CA VAL A 26 -16.37 -8.67 3.64
C VAL A 26 -16.66 -8.27 2.19
N SER A 27 -15.63 -8.06 1.37
CA SER A 27 -15.79 -7.66 -0.04
C SER A 27 -16.41 -8.78 -0.90
N SER A 28 -15.98 -10.03 -0.68
CA SER A 28 -16.50 -11.18 -1.46
C SER A 28 -17.94 -11.56 -1.10
N HIS A 29 -18.43 -11.20 0.09
CA HIS A 29 -19.76 -11.55 0.59
C HIS A 29 -20.73 -10.36 0.71
N SER A 30 -20.46 -9.27 0.01
CA SER A 30 -21.24 -8.01 0.08
C SER A 30 -22.74 -8.16 -0.23
N ARG A 31 -23.18 -9.27 -0.87
CA ARG A 31 -24.59 -9.53 -1.20
C ARG A 31 -25.44 -10.05 -0.03
N LEU A 32 -24.84 -10.38 1.11
CA LEU A 32 -25.52 -10.94 2.28
C LEU A 32 -25.90 -9.85 3.30
N HIS A 33 -26.69 -8.87 2.91
CA HIS A 33 -26.94 -7.63 3.67
C HIS A 33 -27.50 -7.81 5.11
N GLY A 34 -28.23 -8.88 5.42
CA GLY A 34 -28.89 -9.04 6.72
C GLY A 34 -28.05 -9.75 7.78
N ILE A 35 -27.29 -10.76 7.40
CA ILE A 35 -26.50 -11.63 8.30
C ILE A 35 -25.02 -11.22 8.32
N MET A 36 -24.59 -10.43 7.35
CA MET A 36 -23.21 -10.05 7.13
C MET A 36 -22.47 -9.47 8.34
N PRO A 37 -23.06 -8.55 9.15
CA PRO A 37 -22.33 -8.00 10.29
C PRO A 37 -21.96 -9.06 11.34
N ALA A 38 -22.86 -9.99 11.64
CA ALA A 38 -22.61 -11.05 12.62
C ALA A 38 -21.59 -12.07 12.09
N ALA A 39 -21.70 -12.46 10.82
CA ALA A 39 -20.75 -13.35 10.15
C ALA A 39 -19.35 -12.72 10.06
N ALA A 40 -19.25 -11.45 9.71
CA ALA A 40 -17.99 -10.73 9.64
C ALA A 40 -17.30 -10.63 11.02
N TRP A 41 -18.05 -10.35 12.09
CA TRP A 41 -17.50 -10.34 13.45
C TRP A 41 -17.08 -11.73 13.94
N GLY A 42 -17.89 -12.76 13.67
CA GLY A 42 -17.53 -14.15 13.96
C GLY A 42 -16.24 -14.57 13.25
N TYR A 43 -16.11 -14.23 11.97
CA TYR A 43 -14.90 -14.50 11.20
C TYR A 43 -13.69 -13.72 11.73
N ALA A 44 -13.85 -12.44 12.06
CA ALA A 44 -12.80 -11.63 12.67
C ALA A 44 -12.29 -12.23 13.99
N LEU A 45 -13.19 -12.72 14.83
CA LEU A 45 -12.82 -13.38 16.07
C LEU A 45 -12.05 -14.68 15.84
N LEU A 46 -12.47 -15.49 14.87
CA LEU A 46 -11.74 -16.71 14.49
C LEU A 46 -10.33 -16.41 13.98
N LEU A 47 -10.19 -15.40 13.13
CA LEU A 47 -8.89 -14.96 12.64
C LEU A 47 -8.00 -14.44 13.78
N TYR A 48 -8.56 -13.62 14.67
CA TYR A 48 -7.84 -13.12 15.83
C TYR A 48 -7.34 -14.25 16.74
N LEU A 49 -8.20 -15.22 17.06
CA LEU A 49 -7.79 -16.39 17.84
C LEU A 49 -6.69 -17.17 17.11
N LYS A 50 -6.85 -17.43 15.81
CA LYS A 50 -5.89 -18.20 15.01
C LYS A 50 -4.52 -17.53 14.95
N TYR A 51 -4.45 -16.25 14.58
CA TYR A 51 -3.19 -15.58 14.25
C TYR A 51 -2.60 -14.76 15.41
N SER A 52 -3.44 -14.18 16.28
CA SER A 52 -2.98 -13.30 17.34
C SER A 52 -2.89 -13.96 18.71
N VAL A 53 -3.67 -15.01 18.97
CA VAL A 53 -3.67 -15.73 20.26
C VAL A 53 -2.87 -17.04 20.13
N PHE A 54 -3.19 -17.87 19.16
CA PHE A 54 -2.54 -19.16 18.97
C PHE A 54 -1.29 -19.11 18.09
N HIS A 55 -0.99 -17.95 17.47
CA HIS A 55 0.20 -17.72 16.65
C HIS A 55 0.39 -18.77 15.55
N PHE A 56 -0.71 -19.24 14.95
CA PHE A 56 -0.60 -20.13 13.78
C PHE A 56 0.15 -19.42 12.66
N PRO A 57 1.10 -20.09 11.99
CA PRO A 57 1.81 -19.52 10.86
C PRO A 57 0.82 -19.17 9.74
N ASP A 58 0.98 -17.99 9.17
CA ASP A 58 0.18 -17.53 8.04
C ASP A 58 0.78 -18.08 6.74
N ARG A 59 0.36 -19.28 6.36
CA ARG A 59 0.85 -19.96 5.17
C ARG A 59 0.42 -19.32 3.83
N GLU A 60 -0.48 -18.36 3.86
CA GLU A 60 -0.93 -17.67 2.64
C GLU A 60 -0.17 -16.36 2.37
N PHE A 61 0.52 -15.79 3.37
CA PHE A 61 1.24 -14.52 3.26
C PHE A 61 2.65 -14.58 3.87
N GLY A 62 3.20 -15.74 4.22
CA GLY A 62 4.29 -15.73 5.16
C GLY A 62 5.53 -16.53 4.88
N GLU A 63 5.55 -17.36 3.91
CA GLU A 63 6.79 -17.96 3.42
C GLU A 63 6.67 -18.01 1.90
N TYR A 64 7.49 -17.24 1.22
CA TYR A 64 7.76 -17.50 -0.17
C TYR A 64 8.15 -18.99 -0.24
N SER A 65 7.35 -19.78 -0.94
CA SER A 65 7.60 -21.22 -1.06
C SER A 65 8.89 -21.53 -1.82
N LEU A 66 9.44 -20.52 -2.49
CA LEU A 66 10.68 -20.53 -3.27
C LEU A 66 11.66 -19.52 -2.69
N SER A 67 12.94 -19.83 -2.78
CA SER A 67 14.02 -18.89 -2.55
C SER A 67 14.02 -17.78 -3.61
N ALA A 68 14.73 -16.69 -3.35
CA ALA A 68 14.91 -15.63 -4.35
C ALA A 68 15.58 -16.14 -5.63
N GLU A 69 16.51 -17.09 -5.50
CA GLU A 69 17.17 -17.75 -6.62
C GLU A 69 16.19 -18.57 -7.47
N GLU A 70 15.43 -19.48 -6.85
CA GLU A 70 14.42 -20.27 -7.54
C GLU A 70 13.34 -19.41 -8.19
N THR A 71 12.93 -18.32 -7.53
CA THR A 71 11.98 -17.36 -8.07
C THR A 71 12.55 -16.66 -9.31
N ALA A 72 13.79 -16.19 -9.23
CA ALA A 72 14.46 -15.57 -10.37
C ALA A 72 14.67 -16.54 -11.54
N GLU A 73 15.04 -17.79 -11.27
CA GLU A 73 15.17 -18.82 -12.30
C GLU A 73 13.86 -19.07 -13.05
N LEU A 74 12.72 -19.03 -12.34
CA LEU A 74 11.41 -19.14 -12.97
C LEU A 74 11.09 -17.94 -13.85
N LEU A 75 11.35 -16.73 -13.36
CA LEU A 75 11.12 -15.48 -14.08
C LEU A 75 12.05 -15.38 -15.30
N CYS A 76 13.31 -15.82 -15.20
CA CYS A 76 14.28 -15.82 -16.30
C CYS A 76 13.91 -16.74 -17.46
N LYS A 77 12.87 -17.56 -17.35
CA LYS A 77 12.32 -18.32 -18.49
C LYS A 77 11.55 -17.44 -19.48
N ALA A 78 11.08 -16.27 -19.04
CA ALA A 78 10.45 -15.27 -19.90
C ALA A 78 11.49 -14.35 -20.52
N ASP A 79 11.19 -13.76 -21.68
CA ASP A 79 12.05 -12.77 -22.33
C ASP A 79 11.89 -11.38 -21.68
N VAL A 80 10.69 -11.09 -21.19
CA VAL A 80 10.33 -9.85 -20.52
C VAL A 80 9.70 -10.18 -19.16
N VAL A 81 10.18 -9.51 -18.12
CA VAL A 81 9.67 -9.63 -16.76
C VAL A 81 9.08 -8.31 -16.31
N SER A 82 7.84 -8.33 -15.87
CA SER A 82 7.16 -7.13 -15.32
C SER A 82 7.08 -7.23 -13.82
N PHE A 83 7.55 -6.18 -13.12
CA PHE A 83 7.37 -6.04 -11.68
C PHE A 83 6.37 -4.93 -11.39
N ASP A 84 5.45 -5.19 -10.48
CA ASP A 84 4.69 -4.14 -9.80
C ASP A 84 5.58 -3.46 -8.75
N ILE A 85 5.20 -2.27 -8.31
CA ILE A 85 6.00 -1.46 -7.39
C ILE A 85 5.57 -1.67 -5.95
N PHE A 86 4.37 -1.19 -5.59
CA PHE A 86 3.90 -1.20 -4.21
C PHE A 86 3.44 -2.58 -3.78
N ASP A 87 3.80 -2.96 -2.54
CA ASP A 87 3.55 -4.30 -1.98
C ASP A 87 4.20 -5.43 -2.80
N THR A 88 5.15 -5.07 -3.68
CA THR A 88 5.99 -5.98 -4.48
C THR A 88 7.47 -5.61 -4.32
N LEU A 89 7.98 -4.60 -5.06
CA LEU A 89 9.39 -4.17 -4.93
C LEU A 89 9.63 -3.31 -3.68
N ILE A 90 8.63 -2.53 -3.29
CA ILE A 90 8.67 -1.66 -2.12
C ILE A 90 7.40 -1.81 -1.29
N PHE A 91 7.52 -1.56 0.00
CA PHE A 91 6.37 -1.52 0.92
C PHE A 91 6.43 -0.27 1.79
N ARG A 92 5.27 0.14 2.31
CA ARG A 92 5.20 1.20 3.31
C ARG A 92 5.38 0.64 4.70
N SER A 93 6.22 1.28 5.50
CA SER A 93 6.41 0.94 6.94
C SER A 93 5.21 1.34 7.80
N VAL A 94 4.28 2.12 7.25
CA VAL A 94 3.04 2.56 7.88
C VAL A 94 1.85 2.32 6.95
N SER A 95 0.64 2.37 7.49
CA SER A 95 -0.56 2.25 6.66
C SER A 95 -0.73 3.48 5.74
N ARG A 96 -1.38 3.28 4.58
CA ARG A 96 -1.73 4.37 3.66
C ARG A 96 -2.54 5.49 4.35
N LYS A 97 -3.39 5.10 5.32
CA LYS A 97 -4.13 6.07 6.12
C LYS A 97 -3.20 6.96 6.95
N GLU A 98 -2.16 6.38 7.53
CA GLU A 98 -1.16 7.14 8.30
C GLU A 98 -0.37 8.09 7.42
N VAL A 99 -0.02 7.72 6.19
CA VAL A 99 0.59 8.62 5.20
C VAL A 99 -0.29 9.87 5.04
N PHE A 100 -1.58 9.69 4.81
CA PHE A 100 -2.51 10.82 4.64
C PHE A 100 -2.69 11.64 5.93
N ASP A 101 -2.79 10.98 7.09
CA ASP A 101 -2.92 11.67 8.38
C ASP A 101 -1.64 12.46 8.72
N ASN A 102 -0.46 11.93 8.39
CA ASN A 102 0.83 12.60 8.56
C ASN A 102 0.95 13.82 7.63
N THR A 103 0.61 13.65 6.35
CA THR A 103 0.52 14.75 5.39
C THR A 103 -0.38 15.86 5.91
N GLY A 104 -1.55 15.52 6.44
CA GLY A 104 -2.47 16.49 7.03
C GLY A 104 -1.89 17.23 8.22
N ARG A 105 -1.12 16.55 9.08
CA ARG A 105 -0.41 17.18 10.20
C ARG A 105 0.64 18.18 9.72
N THR A 106 1.40 17.80 8.70
CA THR A 106 2.41 18.68 8.09
C THR A 106 1.78 19.93 7.49
N LEU A 107 0.60 19.79 6.88
CA LEU A 107 -0.14 20.90 6.26
C LEU A 107 -0.99 21.72 7.25
N GLY A 108 -1.16 21.25 8.50
CA GLY A 108 -2.06 21.88 9.46
C GLY A 108 -3.55 21.77 9.10
N ILE A 109 -3.94 20.76 8.29
CA ILE A 109 -5.32 20.55 7.82
C ILE A 109 -5.97 19.45 8.64
N GLU A 110 -7.02 19.80 9.38
CA GLU A 110 -7.79 18.82 10.16
C GLU A 110 -8.54 17.83 9.26
N ASN A 111 -8.60 16.58 9.70
CA ASN A 111 -9.27 15.49 8.99
C ASN A 111 -8.78 15.26 7.54
N PHE A 112 -7.57 15.70 7.21
CA PHE A 112 -7.02 15.60 5.86
C PHE A 112 -7.06 14.16 5.32
N GLY A 113 -6.72 13.15 6.12
CA GLY A 113 -6.76 11.76 5.69
C GLY A 113 -8.12 11.34 5.14
N LYS A 114 -9.21 11.80 5.75
CA LYS A 114 -10.56 11.57 5.22
C LYS A 114 -10.82 12.37 3.94
N ILE A 115 -10.48 13.66 3.95
CA ILE A 115 -10.64 14.54 2.76
C ILE A 115 -9.89 13.93 1.57
N ARG A 116 -8.66 13.45 1.80
CA ARG A 116 -7.80 12.85 0.79
C ARG A 116 -8.40 11.57 0.21
N ALA A 117 -8.85 10.64 1.07
CA ALA A 117 -9.48 9.39 0.64
C ALA A 117 -10.80 9.63 -0.12
N ASP A 118 -11.64 10.52 0.40
CA ASP A 118 -12.91 10.89 -0.26
C ASP A 118 -12.68 11.61 -1.61
N SER A 119 -11.57 12.33 -1.76
CA SER A 119 -11.22 13.03 -2.99
C SER A 119 -10.67 12.07 -4.05
N GLU A 120 -9.87 11.08 -3.66
CA GLU A 120 -9.46 10.02 -4.58
C GLU A 120 -10.66 9.21 -5.09
N ASN A 121 -11.57 8.83 -4.19
CA ASN A 121 -12.80 8.15 -4.59
C ASN A 121 -13.65 8.97 -5.56
N ALA A 122 -13.67 10.30 -5.39
CA ALA A 122 -14.35 11.20 -6.32
C ALA A 122 -13.62 11.27 -7.67
N ALA A 123 -12.29 11.43 -7.66
CA ALA A 123 -11.47 11.45 -8.88
C ALA A 123 -11.62 10.16 -9.70
N ARG A 124 -11.66 9.00 -9.05
CA ARG A 124 -11.87 7.70 -9.70
C ARG A 124 -13.25 7.55 -10.34
N LYS A 125 -14.24 8.32 -9.91
CA LYS A 125 -15.56 8.37 -10.59
C LYS A 125 -15.53 9.25 -11.84
N GLU A 126 -14.69 10.29 -11.86
CA GLU A 126 -14.53 11.18 -13.02
C GLU A 126 -13.58 10.58 -14.07
N LYS A 127 -12.53 9.89 -13.63
CA LYS A 127 -11.47 9.34 -14.47
C LYS A 127 -11.04 7.98 -13.95
N LYS A 128 -10.97 6.96 -14.80
CA LYS A 128 -10.64 5.58 -14.42
C LYS A 128 -9.30 5.50 -13.67
N GLU A 129 -8.30 6.24 -14.13
CA GLU A 129 -6.95 6.29 -13.58
C GLU A 129 -6.56 7.75 -13.30
N PRO A 130 -6.98 8.32 -12.17
CA PRO A 130 -6.63 9.68 -11.80
C PRO A 130 -5.17 9.77 -11.35
N CYS A 131 -4.47 10.83 -11.76
CA CYS A 131 -3.16 11.16 -11.19
C CYS A 131 -3.31 11.98 -9.91
N ILE A 132 -2.21 12.19 -9.19
CA ILE A 132 -2.19 12.96 -7.94
C ILE A 132 -2.78 14.37 -8.13
N ASN A 133 -2.51 15.01 -9.26
CA ASN A 133 -3.04 16.35 -9.56
C ASN A 133 -4.56 16.36 -9.72
N ASP A 134 -5.15 15.31 -10.33
CA ASP A 134 -6.61 15.15 -10.43
C ASP A 134 -7.26 15.08 -9.05
N ILE A 135 -6.60 14.38 -8.12
CA ILE A 135 -7.07 14.20 -6.74
C ILE A 135 -6.95 15.53 -5.97
N TYR A 136 -5.81 16.21 -6.09
CA TYR A 136 -5.57 17.46 -5.37
C TYR A 136 -6.40 18.63 -5.88
N ARG A 137 -6.82 18.62 -7.14
CA ARG A 137 -7.83 19.55 -7.67
C ARG A 137 -9.14 19.46 -6.87
N ILE A 138 -9.55 18.24 -6.50
CA ILE A 138 -10.76 18.05 -5.68
C ILE A 138 -10.52 18.45 -4.23
N ILE A 139 -9.33 18.15 -3.70
CA ILE A 139 -8.93 18.58 -2.34
C ILE A 139 -8.94 20.11 -2.24
N ALA A 140 -8.40 20.81 -3.23
CA ALA A 140 -8.37 22.28 -3.27
C ALA A 140 -9.77 22.87 -3.06
N VAL A 141 -10.77 22.35 -3.76
CA VAL A 141 -12.16 22.79 -3.61
C VAL A 141 -12.71 22.49 -2.21
N LYS A 142 -12.44 21.29 -1.67
CA LYS A 142 -12.97 20.86 -0.38
C LYS A 142 -12.31 21.55 0.82
N ALA A 143 -11.02 21.81 0.73
CA ALA A 143 -10.21 22.39 1.81
C ALA A 143 -9.93 23.90 1.62
N GLY A 144 -10.40 24.51 0.51
CA GLY A 144 -10.20 25.92 0.23
C GLY A 144 -8.73 26.30 -0.02
N LEU A 145 -7.96 25.42 -0.67
CA LEU A 145 -6.54 25.66 -0.95
C LEU A 145 -6.36 26.56 -2.18
N THR A 146 -5.37 27.43 -2.13
CA THR A 146 -4.85 28.17 -3.28
C THR A 146 -3.97 27.26 -4.15
N ASP A 147 -3.67 27.65 -5.38
CA ASP A 147 -2.83 26.88 -6.28
C ASP A 147 -1.43 26.60 -5.69
N ASP A 148 -0.81 27.60 -5.06
CA ASP A 148 0.48 27.45 -4.38
C ASP A 148 0.39 26.43 -3.23
N ALA A 149 -0.68 26.50 -2.43
CA ALA A 149 -0.92 25.55 -1.35
C ALA A 149 -1.19 24.12 -1.84
N VAL A 150 -1.75 23.96 -3.04
CA VAL A 150 -1.92 22.64 -3.69
C VAL A 150 -0.56 22.05 -4.04
N GLU A 151 0.35 22.82 -4.62
CA GLU A 151 1.70 22.34 -4.94
C GLU A 151 2.46 21.92 -3.67
N GLU A 152 2.38 22.71 -2.61
CA GLU A 152 2.98 22.36 -1.32
C GLU A 152 2.37 21.09 -0.74
N ALA A 153 1.07 20.92 -0.85
CA ALA A 153 0.37 19.76 -0.34
C ALA A 153 0.73 18.47 -1.13
N VAL A 154 0.86 18.55 -2.45
CA VAL A 154 1.36 17.44 -3.28
C VAL A 154 2.80 17.08 -2.88
N LYS A 155 3.68 18.07 -2.71
CA LYS A 155 5.06 17.86 -2.25
C LYS A 155 5.10 17.21 -0.87
N ALA A 156 4.24 17.63 0.04
CA ALA A 156 4.16 17.05 1.40
C ALA A 156 3.74 15.56 1.36
N GLU A 157 2.73 15.18 0.55
CA GLU A 157 2.34 13.78 0.39
C GLU A 157 3.47 12.96 -0.24
N CYS A 158 4.13 13.46 -1.29
CA CYS A 158 5.26 12.78 -1.90
C CYS A 158 6.43 12.58 -0.91
N ASN A 159 6.75 13.58 -0.11
CA ASN A 159 7.80 13.50 0.90
C ASN A 159 7.46 12.50 1.99
N GLU A 160 6.19 12.42 2.40
CA GLU A 160 5.74 11.40 3.35
C GLU A 160 5.88 9.99 2.75
N GLU A 161 5.51 9.78 1.48
CA GLU A 161 5.74 8.50 0.79
C GLU A 161 7.24 8.13 0.77
N PHE A 162 8.13 9.07 0.43
CA PHE A 162 9.59 8.83 0.47
C PHE A 162 10.08 8.44 1.87
N SER A 163 9.52 9.04 2.92
CA SER A 163 9.94 8.80 4.29
C SER A 163 9.56 7.41 4.80
N VAL A 164 8.47 6.83 4.31
CA VAL A 164 7.89 5.58 4.82
C VAL A 164 8.10 4.36 3.93
N CYS A 165 8.44 4.56 2.66
CA CYS A 165 8.68 3.46 1.74
C CYS A 165 10.05 2.81 1.97
N ARG A 166 10.10 1.50 1.84
CA ARG A 166 11.29 0.67 1.98
C ARG A 166 11.29 -0.41 0.90
N ALA A 167 12.46 -0.79 0.40
CA ALA A 167 12.59 -1.93 -0.49
C ALA A 167 12.23 -3.24 0.23
N ASP A 168 11.58 -4.17 -0.48
CA ASP A 168 11.45 -5.54 -0.02
C ASP A 168 12.77 -6.28 -0.30
N PRO A 169 13.50 -6.75 0.74
CA PRO A 169 14.83 -7.36 0.55
C PRO A 169 14.79 -8.62 -0.31
N PHE A 170 13.72 -9.43 -0.21
CA PHE A 170 13.55 -10.63 -1.01
C PHE A 170 13.34 -10.28 -2.48
N MET A 171 12.39 -9.37 -2.74
CA MET A 171 12.09 -8.96 -4.11
C MET A 171 13.22 -8.16 -4.75
N LEU A 172 14.02 -7.46 -3.95
CA LEU A 172 15.23 -6.79 -4.43
C LEU A 172 16.30 -7.79 -4.90
N ASP A 173 16.50 -8.89 -4.16
CA ASP A 173 17.39 -9.98 -4.59
C ASP A 173 16.88 -10.64 -5.87
N VAL A 174 15.57 -10.94 -5.94
CA VAL A 174 14.93 -11.48 -7.17
C VAL A 174 15.15 -10.53 -8.35
N TYR A 175 14.87 -9.23 -8.17
CA TYR A 175 15.05 -8.19 -9.20
C TYR A 175 16.49 -8.14 -9.70
N GLY A 176 17.47 -8.10 -8.78
CA GLY A 176 18.90 -8.07 -9.14
C GLY A 176 19.33 -9.30 -9.93
N ARG A 177 18.85 -10.47 -9.56
CA ARG A 177 19.12 -11.73 -10.29
C ARG A 177 18.51 -11.72 -11.68
N VAL A 178 17.28 -11.24 -11.84
CA VAL A 178 16.60 -11.14 -13.16
C VAL A 178 17.35 -10.18 -14.08
N ILE A 179 17.80 -9.02 -13.57
CA ILE A 179 18.67 -8.09 -14.31
C ILE A 179 19.97 -8.79 -14.74
N SER A 180 20.61 -9.52 -13.82
CA SER A 180 21.86 -10.23 -14.09
C SER A 180 21.71 -11.34 -15.15
N CYS A 181 20.51 -11.91 -15.29
CA CYS A 181 20.18 -12.85 -16.38
C CYS A 181 20.04 -12.15 -17.76
N GLY A 182 20.22 -10.85 -17.86
CA GLY A 182 20.10 -10.09 -19.09
C GLY A 182 18.68 -9.99 -19.66
N LYS A 183 17.67 -10.13 -18.78
CA LYS A 183 16.26 -10.04 -19.20
C LYS A 183 15.81 -8.60 -19.31
N THR A 184 14.86 -8.34 -20.23
CA THR A 184 14.17 -7.06 -20.29
C THR A 184 13.23 -6.95 -19.09
N VAL A 185 13.47 -5.96 -18.24
CA VAL A 185 12.60 -5.68 -17.09
C VAL A 185 11.78 -4.44 -17.36
N ILE A 186 10.48 -4.53 -17.12
CA ILE A 186 9.57 -3.40 -17.13
C ILE A 186 8.94 -3.26 -15.74
N ILE A 187 8.67 -2.03 -15.34
CA ILE A 187 8.00 -1.73 -14.08
C ILE A 187 6.63 -1.18 -14.41
N THR A 188 5.61 -1.74 -13.77
CA THR A 188 4.22 -1.34 -13.96
C THR A 188 3.61 -0.93 -12.63
N THR A 189 2.71 0.03 -12.64
CA THR A 189 1.98 0.45 -11.44
C THR A 189 0.67 1.11 -11.81
N ASP A 190 -0.32 0.97 -10.97
CA ASP A 190 -1.62 1.67 -11.03
C ASP A 190 -1.69 2.87 -10.08
N MET A 191 -0.55 3.25 -9.50
CA MET A 191 -0.47 4.36 -8.56
C MET A 191 -0.74 5.71 -9.23
N TYR A 192 -1.41 6.57 -8.47
CA TYR A 192 -1.73 7.94 -8.87
C TYR A 192 -0.50 8.89 -8.89
N LEU A 193 0.65 8.46 -8.39
CA LEU A 193 1.89 9.25 -8.37
C LEU A 193 2.43 9.45 -9.78
N THR A 194 3.12 10.56 -10.01
CA THR A 194 3.73 10.83 -11.31
C THR A 194 4.95 9.94 -11.55
N GLU A 195 5.29 9.72 -12.81
CA GLU A 195 6.47 8.95 -13.21
C GLU A 195 7.75 9.44 -12.53
N SER A 196 7.93 10.76 -12.43
CA SER A 196 9.10 11.35 -11.78
C SER A 196 9.19 11.03 -10.29
N VAL A 197 8.04 11.01 -9.58
CA VAL A 197 7.97 10.63 -8.17
C VAL A 197 8.25 9.15 -8.00
N ILE A 198 7.65 8.31 -8.84
CA ILE A 198 7.87 6.85 -8.83
C ILE A 198 9.34 6.52 -9.12
N SER A 199 9.94 7.14 -10.13
CA SER A 199 11.35 6.93 -10.49
C SER A 199 12.28 7.31 -9.34
N LYS A 200 12.02 8.47 -8.71
CA LYS A 200 12.78 8.89 -7.53
C LYS A 200 12.62 7.91 -6.37
N LEU A 201 11.39 7.46 -6.08
CA LEU A 201 11.11 6.51 -5.01
C LEU A 201 11.87 5.19 -5.22
N LEU A 202 11.86 4.67 -6.44
CA LEU A 202 12.61 3.47 -6.80
C LEU A 202 14.12 3.68 -6.67
N CYS A 203 14.64 4.81 -7.17
CA CYS A 203 16.06 5.13 -7.00
C CYS A 203 16.45 5.18 -5.53
N ASP A 204 15.68 5.91 -4.70
CA ASP A 204 15.98 6.05 -3.28
C ASP A 204 15.88 4.70 -2.54
N CYS A 205 14.93 3.84 -2.89
CA CYS A 205 14.78 2.51 -2.28
C CYS A 205 15.78 1.48 -2.80
N LEU A 206 16.12 1.49 -4.10
CA LEU A 206 16.97 0.47 -4.71
C LEU A 206 18.47 0.79 -4.59
N LEU A 207 18.86 2.07 -4.59
CA LEU A 207 20.27 2.47 -4.48
C LEU A 207 20.79 2.45 -3.04
N TYR A 208 19.93 2.66 -2.04
CA TYR A 208 20.34 2.61 -0.62
C TYR A 208 20.78 1.22 -0.15
N THR A 209 20.53 0.19 -0.95
CA THR A 209 20.93 -1.19 -0.65
C THR A 209 22.24 -1.59 -1.31
N SER A 210 22.73 -0.84 -2.30
CA SER A 210 24.04 -1.10 -2.93
C SER A 210 25.23 -0.61 -2.09
N ASP A 211 25.01 0.41 -1.23
CA ASP A 211 26.08 1.00 -0.42
C ASP A 211 26.23 0.34 0.97
N ALA A 212 25.37 -0.63 1.32
CA ALA A 212 25.44 -1.36 2.60
C ALA A 212 26.21 -2.69 2.51
N ALA A 213 26.88 -2.96 1.38
CA ALA A 213 27.62 -4.20 1.10
C ALA A 213 29.14 -4.00 0.92
N ASP A 214 29.69 -2.84 1.37
CA ASP A 214 31.14 -2.61 1.50
C ASP A 214 31.62 -2.68 2.95
#